data_21c5b39b040c7a524a141966d55c5ecb
#
_entry.id   21c5b39b040c7a524a141966d55c5ecb
#
_cell.length_a   1.000
_cell.length_b   1.000
_cell.length_c   1.000
_cell.angle_alpha   90.00
_cell.angle_beta   90.00
_cell.angle_gamma   90.00
#
_symmetry.space_group_name_H-M   'P 1'
#
loop_
_entity.id
_entity.type
_entity.pdbx_description
1 polymer ?
#
loop_
_entity_poly.entity_id
_entity_poly.type
_entity_poly.pdbx_seq_one_letter_code
_entity_poly.pdbx_strand_id
1 'polypeptide(L)'
;MHLTPREIDKLTLLTLGMVAERRLKRGLKLNYPEAVAYITSAALEAAREGKSVEEAMKQAASILRRDDVMEGVADMIKLLQVEAVFTDGSRLISIHHPIK
;
A
#
# COMPACT_ATOMS: atom_id res chain seq x y z
N MET A 1 -26.28 1.75 -7.35
CA MET A 1 -25.00 1.14 -7.79
C MET A 1 -24.51 0.15 -6.75
N HIS A 2 -24.04 -1.01 -7.21
CA HIS A 2 -23.52 -2.04 -6.32
C HIS A 2 -22.05 -2.29 -6.66
N LEU A 3 -21.21 -2.25 -5.64
CA LEU A 3 -19.79 -2.57 -5.81
C LEU A 3 -19.58 -4.07 -5.61
N THR A 4 -18.65 -4.63 -6.36
CA THR A 4 -18.25 -6.02 -6.16
C THR A 4 -17.47 -6.15 -4.86
N PRO A 5 -17.39 -7.36 -4.26
CA PRO A 5 -16.55 -7.56 -3.06
C PRO A 5 -15.10 -7.12 -3.28
N ARG A 6 -14.56 -7.35 -4.47
CA ARG A 6 -13.19 -6.95 -4.81
C ARG A 6 -13.02 -5.44 -4.80
N GLU A 7 -14.02 -4.71 -5.30
CA GLU A 7 -14.01 -3.25 -5.28
C GLU A 7 -14.15 -2.71 -3.86
N ILE A 8 -14.96 -3.36 -3.03
CA ILE A 8 -15.12 -2.99 -1.62
C ILE A 8 -13.79 -3.17 -0.89
N ASP A 9 -13.09 -4.27 -1.13
CA ASP A 9 -11.78 -4.53 -0.51
C ASP A 9 -10.77 -3.45 -0.87
N LYS A 10 -10.71 -3.08 -2.15
CA LYS A 10 -9.80 -2.01 -2.60
C LYS A 10 -10.17 -0.67 -1.98
N LEU A 11 -11.47 -0.37 -1.91
CA LEU A 11 -11.94 0.87 -1.30
C LEU A 11 -11.58 0.91 0.19
N THR A 12 -11.69 -0.21 0.89
CA THR A 12 -11.32 -0.31 2.30
C THR A 12 -9.83 -0.05 2.48
N LEU A 13 -8.98 -0.65 1.64
CA LEU A 13 -7.53 -0.42 1.68
C LEU A 13 -7.19 1.03 1.43
N LEU A 14 -7.80 1.65 0.41
CA LEU A 14 -7.57 3.06 0.09
C LEU A 14 -8.01 3.97 1.22
N THR A 15 -9.16 3.67 1.83
CA THR A 15 -9.68 4.47 2.93
C THR A 15 -8.76 4.38 4.15
N LEU A 16 -8.34 3.18 4.53
CA LEU A 16 -7.41 3.02 5.64
C LEU A 16 -6.05 3.65 5.31
N GLY A 17 -5.63 3.59 4.05
CA GLY A 17 -4.41 4.25 3.59
C GLY A 17 -4.47 5.76 3.79
N MET A 18 -5.60 6.39 3.52
CA MET A 18 -5.79 7.81 3.75
C MET A 18 -5.75 8.15 5.24
N VAL A 19 -6.37 7.32 6.07
CA VAL A 19 -6.31 7.48 7.53
C VAL A 19 -4.86 7.37 8.02
N ALA A 20 -4.14 6.37 7.52
CA ALA A 20 -2.73 6.17 7.87
C ALA A 20 -1.89 7.39 7.50
N GLU A 21 -2.10 7.93 6.29
CA GLU A 21 -1.40 9.14 5.86
C GLU A 21 -1.63 10.31 6.81
N ARG A 22 -2.88 10.52 7.20
CA ARG A 22 -3.20 11.60 8.14
C ARG A 22 -2.52 11.42 9.48
N ARG A 23 -2.46 10.18 9.98
CA ARG A 23 -1.79 9.88 11.24
C ARG A 23 -0.28 10.08 11.13
N LEU A 24 0.31 9.63 10.04
CA LEU A 24 1.74 9.80 9.78
C LEU A 24 2.12 11.28 9.75
N LYS A 25 1.31 12.11 9.10
CA LYS A 25 1.54 13.57 9.04
C LYS A 25 1.47 14.24 10.41
N ARG A 26 0.75 13.64 11.34
CA ARG A 26 0.67 14.12 12.72
C ARG A 26 1.80 13.60 13.60
N GLY A 27 2.75 12.87 13.02
CA GLY A 27 3.89 12.32 13.74
C GLY A 27 3.60 11.02 14.48
N LEU A 28 2.47 10.37 14.19
CA LEU A 28 2.14 9.09 14.80
C LEU A 28 2.78 7.96 14.02
N LYS A 29 3.29 6.96 14.75
CA LYS A 29 3.84 5.76 14.13
C LYS A 29 2.70 4.82 13.74
N LEU A 30 2.78 4.28 12.54
CA LEU A 30 1.72 3.41 12.01
C LEU A 30 1.78 2.03 12.64
N ASN A 31 0.60 1.46 12.91
CA ASN A 31 0.50 0.06 13.31
C ASN A 31 0.51 -0.83 12.07
N TYR A 32 0.42 -2.15 12.29
CA TYR A 32 0.52 -3.13 11.19
C TYR A 32 -0.55 -2.91 10.10
N PRO A 33 -1.86 -2.88 10.40
CA PRO A 33 -2.85 -2.70 9.34
C PRO A 33 -2.75 -1.34 8.65
N GLU A 34 -2.37 -0.30 9.37
CA GLU A 34 -2.17 1.02 8.77
C GLU A 34 -0.99 1.02 7.80
N ALA A 35 0.11 0.37 8.18
CA ALA A 35 1.29 0.28 7.31
C ALA A 35 0.98 -0.54 6.05
N VAL A 36 0.29 -1.67 6.20
CA VAL A 36 -0.12 -2.49 5.06
C VAL A 36 -0.99 -1.69 4.11
N ALA A 37 -2.00 -1.00 4.62
CA ALA A 37 -2.91 -0.21 3.80
C ALA A 37 -2.19 0.95 3.11
N TYR A 38 -1.27 1.60 3.79
CA TYR A 38 -0.54 2.73 3.22
C TYR A 38 0.34 2.29 2.05
N ILE A 39 1.05 1.18 2.22
CA ILE A 39 1.93 0.65 1.17
C ILE A 39 1.11 0.14 -0.04
N THR A 40 0.06 -0.63 0.21
CA THR A 40 -0.77 -1.17 -0.87
C THR A 40 -1.51 -0.07 -1.60
N SER A 41 -1.98 0.97 -0.88
CA SER A 41 -2.60 2.13 -1.50
C SER A 41 -1.64 2.86 -2.43
N ALA A 42 -0.37 2.99 -2.03
CA ALA A 42 0.63 3.63 -2.87
C ALA A 42 0.80 2.88 -4.19
N ALA A 43 0.79 1.55 -4.15
CA ALA A 43 0.88 0.73 -5.36
C ALA A 43 -0.36 0.90 -6.24
N LEU A 44 -1.55 0.90 -5.64
CA LEU A 44 -2.80 1.10 -6.37
C LEU A 44 -2.84 2.47 -7.04
N GLU A 45 -2.42 3.51 -6.33
CA GLU A 45 -2.40 4.87 -6.87
C GLU A 45 -1.36 5.01 -8.00
N ALA A 46 -0.20 4.38 -7.85
CA ALA A 46 0.82 4.39 -8.91
C ALA A 46 0.28 3.75 -10.19
N ALA A 47 -0.43 2.64 -10.07
CA ALA A 47 -1.06 1.99 -11.21
C ALA A 47 -2.10 2.91 -11.86
N ARG A 48 -2.91 3.58 -11.03
CA ARG A 48 -3.93 4.52 -11.52
C ARG A 48 -3.31 5.71 -12.24
N GLU A 49 -2.12 6.13 -11.83
CA GLU A 49 -1.38 7.22 -12.46
C GLU A 49 -0.74 6.81 -13.80
N GLY A 50 -0.81 5.55 -14.17
CA GLY A 50 -0.25 5.05 -15.42
C GLY A 50 1.19 4.57 -15.31
N LYS A 51 1.71 4.38 -14.11
CA LYS A 51 3.07 3.88 -13.91
C LYS A 51 3.16 2.39 -14.24
N SER A 52 4.36 1.93 -14.55
CA SER A 52 4.60 0.51 -14.82
C SER A 52 4.55 -0.31 -13.53
N VAL A 53 4.48 -1.63 -13.67
CA VAL A 53 4.54 -2.55 -12.53
C VAL A 53 5.82 -2.32 -11.73
N GLU A 54 6.96 -2.19 -12.41
CA GLU A 54 8.26 -1.97 -11.76
C GLU A 54 8.29 -0.66 -10.99
N GLU A 55 7.76 0.40 -11.57
CA GLU A 55 7.70 1.71 -10.91
C GLU A 55 6.79 1.68 -9.69
N ALA A 56 5.63 1.02 -9.80
CA ALA A 56 4.69 0.90 -8.69
C ALA A 56 5.30 0.10 -7.53
N MET A 57 5.98 -1.00 -7.83
CA MET A 57 6.65 -1.82 -6.82
C MET A 57 7.77 -1.04 -6.12
N LYS A 58 8.58 -0.33 -6.90
CA LYS A 58 9.68 0.47 -6.36
C LYS A 58 9.16 1.60 -5.46
N GLN A 59 8.12 2.28 -5.89
CA GLN A 59 7.51 3.36 -5.12
C GLN A 59 6.93 2.81 -3.80
N ALA A 60 6.19 1.72 -3.87
CA ALA A 60 5.58 1.11 -2.68
C ALA A 60 6.65 0.62 -1.69
N ALA A 61 7.79 0.13 -2.19
CA ALA A 61 8.88 -0.38 -1.34
C ALA A 61 9.73 0.72 -0.72
N SER A 62 9.46 1.98 -1.02
CA SER A 62 10.26 3.11 -0.51
C SER A 62 9.43 4.16 0.23
N ILE A 63 8.12 3.93 0.38
CA ILE A 63 7.23 4.96 0.92
C ILE A 63 7.28 5.06 2.45
N LEU A 64 7.60 3.97 3.14
CA LEU A 64 7.73 3.95 4.59
C LEU A 64 9.12 3.52 5.01
N ARG A 65 9.62 4.16 6.05
CA ARG A 65 10.87 3.78 6.70
C ARG A 65 10.55 3.13 8.04
N ARG A 66 11.54 2.45 8.60
CA ARG A 66 11.37 1.76 9.89
C ARG A 66 10.91 2.71 11.01
N ASP A 67 11.36 3.97 10.96
CA ASP A 67 10.96 4.96 11.96
C ASP A 67 9.53 5.44 11.82
N ASP A 68 8.88 5.16 10.70
CA ASP A 68 7.50 5.58 10.44
C ASP A 68 6.47 4.61 11.05
N VAL A 69 6.91 3.47 11.53
CA VAL A 69 6.02 2.42 12.04
C VAL A 69 6.37 2.04 13.46
N MET A 70 5.42 1.44 14.15
CA MET A 70 5.62 0.95 15.50
C MET A 70 6.65 -0.17 15.52
N GLU A 71 7.28 -0.37 16.69
CA GLU A 71 8.28 -1.42 16.85
C GLU A 71 7.75 -2.78 16.41
N GLY A 72 8.54 -3.51 15.64
CA GLY A 72 8.19 -4.85 15.14
C GLY A 72 7.39 -4.88 13.86
N VAL A 73 6.74 -3.78 13.48
CA VAL A 73 5.86 -3.76 12.29
C VAL A 73 6.66 -4.02 11.01
N ALA A 74 7.83 -3.39 10.87
CA ALA A 74 8.65 -3.58 9.68
C ALA A 74 8.99 -5.06 9.44
N ASP A 75 9.33 -5.77 10.52
CA ASP A 75 9.72 -7.18 10.42
C ASP A 75 8.53 -8.11 10.23
N MET A 76 7.33 -7.67 10.56
CA MET A 76 6.10 -8.44 10.34
C MET A 76 5.67 -8.44 8.87
N ILE A 77 6.05 -7.42 8.12
CA ILE A 77 5.64 -7.28 6.73
C ILE A 77 6.76 -7.77 5.82
N LYS A 78 6.71 -9.08 5.51
CA LYS A 78 7.73 -9.72 4.67
C LYS A 78 7.37 -9.69 3.20
N LEU A 79 6.08 -9.77 2.91
CA LEU A 79 5.55 -9.80 1.54
C LEU A 79 4.17 -9.21 1.54
N LEU A 80 3.93 -8.27 0.62
CA LEU A 80 2.60 -7.77 0.32
C LEU A 80 2.29 -8.06 -1.13
N GLN A 81 1.08 -8.56 -1.37
CA GLN A 81 0.59 -8.80 -2.72
C GLN A 81 -0.70 -8.02 -2.92
N VAL A 82 -0.80 -7.35 -4.05
CA VAL A 82 -1.99 -6.56 -4.39
C VAL A 82 -2.23 -6.65 -5.88
N GLU A 83 -3.49 -6.80 -6.26
CA GLU A 83 -3.89 -6.75 -7.65
C GLU A 83 -4.25 -5.31 -7.99
N ALA A 84 -3.63 -4.79 -9.03
CA ALA A 84 -3.87 -3.43 -9.50
C ALA A 84 -4.10 -3.43 -11.00
N VAL A 85 -4.80 -2.40 -11.48
CA VAL A 85 -5.08 -2.26 -12.91
C VAL A 85 -4.08 -1.27 -13.49
N PHE A 86 -3.21 -1.81 -14.34
CA PHE A 86 -2.21 -1.03 -15.06
C PHE A 86 -2.72 -0.75 -16.48
N THR A 87 -1.96 0.03 -17.23
CA THR A 87 -2.36 0.39 -18.60
C THR A 87 -2.49 -0.84 -19.51
N ASP A 88 -1.76 -1.91 -19.20
CA ASP A 88 -1.80 -3.16 -19.98
C ASP A 88 -2.66 -4.25 -19.35
N GLY A 89 -3.46 -3.89 -18.33
CA GLY A 89 -4.41 -4.81 -17.70
C GLY A 89 -4.16 -5.04 -16.23
N SER A 90 -4.92 -5.97 -15.65
CA SER A 90 -4.80 -6.33 -14.25
C SER A 90 -3.55 -7.15 -14.00
N ARG A 91 -2.79 -6.80 -12.98
CA ARG A 91 -1.56 -7.49 -12.59
C ARG A 91 -1.53 -7.68 -11.09
N LEU A 92 -1.10 -8.86 -10.66
CA LEU A 92 -0.77 -9.10 -9.26
C LEU A 92 0.68 -8.67 -9.07
N ILE A 93 0.91 -7.73 -8.16
CA ILE A 93 2.26 -7.29 -7.85
C ILE A 93 2.64 -7.75 -6.46
N SER A 94 3.92 -8.08 -6.29
CA SER A 94 4.48 -8.58 -5.04
C SER A 94 5.55 -7.62 -4.55
N ILE A 95 5.40 -7.16 -3.32
CA ILE A 95 6.33 -6.20 -2.71
C ILE A 95 7.01 -6.92 -1.55
N HIS A 96 8.30 -7.21 -1.73
CA HIS A 96 9.08 -7.95 -0.74
C HIS A 96 9.76 -6.98 0.21
N HIS A 97 9.63 -7.23 1.52
CA HIS A 97 10.27 -6.45 2.58
C HIS A 97 10.15 -4.94 2.33
N PRO A 98 8.92 -4.41 2.25
CA PRO A 98 8.70 -3.03 1.83
C PRO A 98 9.21 -1.98 2.81
N ILE A 99 9.46 -2.36 4.06
CA ILE A 99 9.99 -1.44 5.09
C ILE A 99 11.36 -1.95 5.52
N LYS A 100 12.38 -1.16 5.26
CA LYS A 100 13.78 -1.58 5.49
C LYS A 100 14.41 -0.97 6.73
#